data_f4d94630ba4d362a3dee0678dfe49388
#
_entry.id   f4d94630ba4d362a3dee0678dfe49388
#
_cell.length_a   1.000
_cell.length_b   1.000
_cell.length_c   1.000
_cell.angle_alpha   90.00
_cell.angle_beta   90.00
_cell.angle_gamma   90.00
#
_symmetry.space_group_name_H-M   'P 1'
#
loop_
_entity.id
_entity.type
_entity.pdbx_description
1 polymer ?
#
loop_
_entity_poly.entity_id
_entity_poly.type
_entity_poly.pdbx_seq_one_letter_code
_entity_poly.pdbx_strand_id
1 'polypeptide(L)'
;MNDNIITVEHLEYSYRDSTQAALQDVSLTVPRGAWVSVIGHNGSGKSTLAKNILGLLEPSAGTITVDGQELSEATMWDIRAQVGIVFQNPETQFVGATVADDVAFGLENRAVPRAEMLQRVDAALQAVRMTEFADREPAHLSGGQKQRVAIAGVVAQRPKVIILDEATSMLDPAGRREIIALIKQLKAELGLTVLSITHDLDEATNSDKIIVLDDGQVVETGTPAQIFSHGQDLLTHGLDVPFAQQLQDELQKLGVVFPGKYFDDEGLVDYLWTLRSTM
;
A
#
# COMPACT_ATOMS: atom_id res chain seq x y z
N MET A 1 -13.68 18.10 -12.60
CA MET A 1 -12.90 18.29 -11.36
C MET A 1 -11.92 17.14 -11.32
N ASN A 2 -10.65 17.41 -10.99
CA ASN A 2 -9.64 16.35 -10.92
C ASN A 2 -9.97 15.51 -9.68
N ASP A 3 -10.36 14.25 -9.86
CA ASP A 3 -10.79 13.38 -8.76
C ASP A 3 -9.61 12.65 -8.08
N ASN A 4 -8.41 13.21 -8.25
CA ASN A 4 -7.21 12.69 -7.61
C ASN A 4 -7.08 13.21 -6.19
N ILE A 5 -6.84 12.30 -5.24
CA ILE A 5 -6.57 12.67 -3.85
C ILE A 5 -5.09 12.97 -3.61
N ILE A 6 -4.18 12.33 -4.36
CA ILE A 6 -2.76 12.66 -4.38
C ILE A 6 -2.35 12.97 -5.82
N THR A 7 -1.62 14.05 -5.99
CA THR A 7 -0.93 14.41 -7.24
C THR A 7 0.52 14.74 -6.91
N VAL A 8 1.43 14.13 -7.64
CA VAL A 8 2.87 14.38 -7.56
C VAL A 8 3.31 14.83 -8.94
N GLU A 9 4.01 15.96 -9.02
CA GLU A 9 4.44 16.55 -10.28
C GLU A 9 5.94 16.90 -10.22
N HIS A 10 6.70 16.31 -11.14
CA HIS A 10 8.13 16.55 -11.34
C HIS A 10 8.98 16.42 -10.05
N LEU A 11 8.65 15.44 -9.21
CA LEU A 11 9.27 15.25 -7.90
C LEU A 11 10.70 14.76 -8.05
N GLU A 12 11.65 15.47 -7.42
CA GLU A 12 13.05 15.09 -7.32
C GLU A 12 13.46 15.00 -5.84
N TYR A 13 14.28 14.01 -5.52
CA TYR A 13 14.86 13.88 -4.20
C TYR A 13 16.21 13.17 -4.24
N SER A 14 17.19 13.71 -3.50
CA SER A 14 18.49 13.08 -3.28
C SER A 14 18.84 13.05 -1.80
N TYR A 15 19.37 11.93 -1.32
CA TYR A 15 19.93 11.86 0.02
C TYR A 15 21.26 12.61 0.09
N ARG A 16 21.55 13.24 1.23
CA ARG A 16 22.75 14.10 1.41
C ARG A 16 24.07 13.41 1.09
N ASP A 17 24.15 12.11 1.35
CA ASP A 17 25.37 11.32 1.17
C ASP A 17 25.35 10.47 -0.12
N SER A 18 24.36 10.69 -1.00
CA SER A 18 24.22 9.96 -2.27
C SER A 18 24.61 10.86 -3.44
N THR A 19 25.36 10.29 -4.39
CA THR A 19 25.64 10.94 -5.68
C THR A 19 24.54 10.73 -6.71
N GLN A 20 23.62 9.81 -6.43
CA GLN A 20 22.50 9.47 -7.31
C GLN A 20 21.20 9.95 -6.66
N ALA A 21 20.32 10.56 -7.47
CA ALA A 21 19.00 10.93 -7.03
C ALA A 21 18.15 9.68 -6.73
N ALA A 22 17.44 9.68 -5.61
CA ALA A 22 16.56 8.61 -5.22
C ALA A 22 15.18 8.72 -5.90
N LEU A 23 14.80 9.92 -6.33
CA LEU A 23 13.64 10.19 -7.18
C LEU A 23 14.07 11.20 -8.26
N GLN A 24 13.67 10.96 -9.51
CA GLN A 24 14.06 11.70 -10.68
C GLN A 24 12.84 11.99 -11.55
N ASP A 25 12.35 13.23 -11.54
CA ASP A 25 11.20 13.67 -12.34
C ASP A 25 9.94 12.81 -12.19
N VAL A 26 9.66 12.37 -10.94
CA VAL A 26 8.53 11.49 -10.67
C VAL A 26 7.23 12.27 -10.74
N SER A 27 6.34 11.86 -11.66
CA SER A 27 4.98 12.39 -11.77
C SER A 27 3.97 11.25 -11.73
N LEU A 28 2.98 11.35 -10.82
CA LEU A 28 1.93 10.35 -10.66
C LEU A 28 0.66 10.91 -10.04
N THR A 29 -0.42 10.16 -10.17
CA THR A 29 -1.72 10.50 -9.57
C THR A 29 -2.33 9.29 -8.90
N VAL A 30 -2.98 9.53 -7.75
CA VAL A 30 -3.78 8.54 -7.02
C VAL A 30 -5.24 9.03 -7.00
N PRO A 31 -6.15 8.35 -7.71
CA PRO A 31 -7.57 8.69 -7.70
C PRO A 31 -8.19 8.45 -6.32
N ARG A 32 -9.17 9.27 -5.96
CA ARG A 32 -9.90 9.13 -4.70
C ARG A 32 -10.65 7.79 -4.64
N GLY A 33 -10.57 7.11 -3.51
CA GLY A 33 -11.21 5.81 -3.29
C GLY A 33 -10.57 4.66 -4.08
N ALA A 34 -9.51 4.89 -4.86
CA ALA A 34 -8.79 3.85 -5.55
C ALA A 34 -7.79 3.13 -4.64
N TRP A 35 -7.42 1.91 -5.01
CA TRP A 35 -6.22 1.25 -4.54
C TRP A 35 -5.16 1.35 -5.64
N VAL A 36 -4.06 2.05 -5.35
CA VAL A 36 -2.93 2.20 -6.27
C VAL A 36 -1.72 1.50 -5.66
N SER A 37 -1.08 0.61 -6.42
CA SER A 37 0.17 -0.03 -6.01
C SER A 37 1.36 0.61 -6.73
N VAL A 38 2.40 0.93 -5.97
CA VAL A 38 3.72 1.31 -6.48
C VAL A 38 4.63 0.10 -6.34
N ILE A 39 5.02 -0.49 -7.46
CA ILE A 39 5.93 -1.64 -7.50
C ILE A 39 7.30 -1.23 -8.05
N GLY A 40 8.31 -2.03 -7.76
CA GLY A 40 9.68 -1.81 -8.21
C GLY A 40 10.67 -2.65 -7.39
N HIS A 41 11.88 -2.83 -7.87
CA HIS A 41 12.93 -3.54 -7.15
C HIS A 41 13.35 -2.81 -5.84
N ASN A 42 14.10 -3.50 -4.98
CA ASN A 42 14.64 -2.87 -3.76
C ASN A 42 15.62 -1.76 -4.14
N GLY A 43 15.39 -0.56 -3.59
CA GLY A 43 16.20 0.63 -3.93
C GLY A 43 15.61 1.49 -5.05
N SER A 44 14.52 1.10 -5.72
CA SER A 44 13.90 1.90 -6.81
C SER A 44 13.28 3.24 -6.37
N GLY A 45 13.25 3.58 -5.07
CA GLY A 45 12.76 4.86 -4.56
C GLY A 45 11.35 4.83 -3.93
N LYS A 46 10.68 3.68 -3.85
CA LYS A 46 9.28 3.55 -3.37
C LYS A 46 9.04 4.13 -1.98
N SER A 47 9.80 3.71 -0.97
CA SER A 47 9.67 4.23 0.40
C SER A 47 10.11 5.69 0.52
N THR A 48 11.02 6.15 -0.37
CA THR A 48 11.38 7.56 -0.48
C THR A 48 10.20 8.39 -0.98
N LEU A 49 9.47 7.89 -1.98
CA LEU A 49 8.24 8.51 -2.48
C LEU A 49 7.19 8.64 -1.37
N ALA A 50 6.92 7.56 -0.60
CA ALA A 50 5.99 7.61 0.53
C ALA A 50 6.38 8.66 1.57
N LYS A 51 7.66 8.72 1.92
CA LYS A 51 8.17 9.69 2.89
C LYS A 51 8.07 11.14 2.39
N ASN A 52 8.25 11.38 1.09
CA ASN A 52 8.03 12.70 0.49
C ASN A 52 6.54 13.07 0.53
N ILE A 53 5.61 12.17 0.19
CA ILE A 53 4.16 12.41 0.26
C ILE A 53 3.73 12.81 1.67
N LEU A 54 4.35 12.23 2.69
CA LEU A 54 4.10 12.56 4.10
C LEU A 54 4.85 13.80 4.60
N GLY A 55 5.68 14.43 3.78
CA GLY A 55 6.54 15.54 4.18
C GLY A 55 7.57 15.14 5.25
N LEU A 56 7.94 13.84 5.35
CA LEU A 56 9.04 13.35 6.19
C LEU A 56 10.39 13.62 5.55
N LEU A 57 10.40 13.77 4.23
CA LEU A 57 11.54 14.19 3.43
C LEU A 57 11.09 15.41 2.60
N GLU A 58 11.92 16.43 2.55
CA GLU A 58 11.68 17.63 1.76
C GLU A 58 12.22 17.42 0.34
N PRO A 59 11.36 17.51 -0.71
CA PRO A 59 11.80 17.33 -2.08
C PRO A 59 12.79 18.43 -2.50
N SER A 60 13.72 18.09 -3.38
CA SER A 60 14.64 19.08 -3.97
C SER A 60 13.98 19.86 -5.11
N ALA A 61 12.99 19.29 -5.78
CA ALA A 61 12.17 19.94 -6.79
C ALA A 61 10.81 19.24 -6.93
N GLY A 62 9.87 19.87 -7.63
CA GLY A 62 8.52 19.36 -7.88
C GLY A 62 7.53 19.73 -6.78
N THR A 63 6.29 19.28 -6.95
CA THR A 63 5.19 19.58 -6.04
C THR A 63 4.42 18.31 -5.67
N ILE A 64 3.87 18.29 -4.47
CA ILE A 64 2.99 17.24 -3.97
C ILE A 64 1.71 17.90 -3.47
N THR A 65 0.58 17.45 -3.99
CA THR A 65 -0.74 17.91 -3.55
C THR A 65 -1.53 16.75 -2.98
N VAL A 66 -2.09 16.94 -1.78
CA VAL A 66 -2.97 15.95 -1.12
C VAL A 66 -4.30 16.61 -0.83
N ASP A 67 -5.39 16.01 -1.32
CA ASP A 67 -6.75 16.50 -1.17
C ASP A 67 -6.91 17.99 -1.53
N GLY A 68 -6.22 18.43 -2.59
CA GLY A 68 -6.22 19.81 -3.08
C GLY A 68 -5.33 20.78 -2.31
N GLN A 69 -4.57 20.31 -1.30
CA GLN A 69 -3.61 21.11 -0.55
C GLN A 69 -2.18 20.76 -1.00
N GLU A 70 -1.42 21.76 -1.42
CA GLU A 70 0.00 21.60 -1.72
C GLU A 70 0.79 21.41 -0.42
N LEU A 71 1.72 20.44 -0.43
CA LEU A 71 2.58 20.13 0.70
C LEU A 71 3.61 21.27 0.91
N SER A 72 3.60 21.83 2.09
CA SER A 72 4.50 22.89 2.55
C SER A 72 4.66 22.81 4.07
N GLU A 73 5.56 23.59 4.67
CA GLU A 73 5.66 23.69 6.12
C GLU A 73 4.32 24.10 6.78
N ALA A 74 3.54 24.94 6.13
CA ALA A 74 2.25 25.45 6.64
C ALA A 74 1.15 24.39 6.60
N THR A 75 1.15 23.50 5.59
CA THR A 75 0.06 22.53 5.34
C THR A 75 0.42 21.09 5.77
N MET A 76 1.68 20.84 6.10
CA MET A 76 2.21 19.50 6.40
C MET A 76 1.41 18.77 7.49
N TRP A 77 1.02 19.47 8.56
CA TRP A 77 0.26 18.86 9.66
C TRP A 77 -1.18 18.52 9.25
N ASP A 78 -1.81 19.34 8.42
CA ASP A 78 -3.14 19.08 7.88
C ASP A 78 -3.11 17.89 6.92
N ILE A 79 -2.06 17.78 6.10
CA ILE A 79 -1.85 16.64 5.21
C ILE A 79 -1.59 15.37 6.01
N ARG A 80 -0.71 15.39 7.01
CA ARG A 80 -0.48 14.25 7.92
C ARG A 80 -1.71 13.84 8.72
N ALA A 81 -2.66 14.76 8.89
CA ALA A 81 -3.94 14.43 9.51
C ALA A 81 -4.84 13.59 8.56
N GLN A 82 -4.63 13.69 7.26
CA GLN A 82 -5.44 13.02 6.24
C GLN A 82 -4.79 11.75 5.69
N VAL A 83 -3.48 11.58 5.88
CA VAL A 83 -2.70 10.44 5.38
C VAL A 83 -2.12 9.66 6.54
N GLY A 84 -2.50 8.41 6.67
CA GLY A 84 -1.87 7.48 7.61
C GLY A 84 -0.88 6.57 6.89
N ILE A 85 0.13 6.09 7.60
CA ILE A 85 1.11 5.14 7.07
C ILE A 85 1.25 3.94 8.00
N VAL A 86 1.32 2.75 7.39
CA VAL A 86 1.67 1.49 8.05
C VAL A 86 3.01 1.04 7.45
N PHE A 87 4.03 0.94 8.29
CA PHE A 87 5.38 0.56 7.87
C PHE A 87 5.58 -0.95 7.84
N GLN A 88 6.66 -1.38 7.21
CA GLN A 88 7.06 -2.77 7.04
C GLN A 88 7.18 -3.52 8.37
N ASN A 89 7.85 -2.93 9.36
CA ASN A 89 8.03 -3.54 10.67
C ASN A 89 7.13 -2.84 11.71
N PRO A 90 6.02 -3.45 12.13
CA PRO A 90 5.13 -2.88 13.12
C PRO A 90 5.78 -2.72 14.50
N GLU A 91 6.79 -3.52 14.84
CA GLU A 91 7.45 -3.45 16.16
C GLU A 91 8.14 -2.11 16.42
N THR A 92 8.62 -1.47 15.37
CA THR A 92 9.29 -0.16 15.48
C THR A 92 8.32 1.01 15.65
N GLN A 93 7.01 0.75 15.58
CA GLN A 93 5.96 1.76 15.66
C GLN A 93 5.25 1.78 17.01
N PHE A 94 5.34 0.69 17.79
CA PHE A 94 4.63 0.60 19.07
C PHE A 94 5.28 1.46 20.15
N VAL A 95 4.46 2.30 20.76
CA VAL A 95 4.83 3.19 21.88
C VAL A 95 3.93 2.98 23.11
N GLY A 96 2.73 2.41 22.92
CA GLY A 96 1.76 2.14 23.98
C GLY A 96 2.18 0.97 24.87
N ALA A 97 1.83 1.04 26.17
CA ALA A 97 2.01 -0.07 27.10
C ALA A 97 1.05 -1.23 26.76
N THR A 98 -0.15 -0.92 26.32
CA THR A 98 -1.15 -1.87 25.84
C THR A 98 -1.50 -1.61 24.39
N VAL A 99 -2.16 -2.55 23.76
CA VAL A 99 -2.72 -2.40 22.39
C VAL A 99 -3.67 -1.21 22.33
N ALA A 100 -4.53 -1.03 23.32
CA ALA A 100 -5.45 0.10 23.35
C ALA A 100 -4.72 1.44 23.48
N ASP A 101 -3.67 1.52 24.32
CA ASP A 101 -2.85 2.72 24.47
C ASP A 101 -2.12 3.05 23.16
N ASP A 102 -1.63 2.03 22.46
CA ASP A 102 -0.92 2.22 21.19
C ASP A 102 -1.86 2.79 20.12
N VAL A 103 -3.07 2.23 19.99
CA VAL A 103 -4.09 2.73 19.05
C VAL A 103 -4.55 4.14 19.44
N ALA A 104 -4.59 4.47 20.73
CA ALA A 104 -4.95 5.80 21.25
C ALA A 104 -3.88 6.87 20.96
N PHE A 105 -2.61 6.49 20.86
CA PHE A 105 -1.47 7.42 20.80
C PHE A 105 -1.61 8.49 19.71
N GLY A 106 -2.01 8.10 18.49
CA GLY A 106 -2.22 9.05 17.39
C GLY A 106 -3.39 10.03 17.63
N LEU A 107 -4.39 9.61 18.41
CA LEU A 107 -5.53 10.43 18.81
C LEU A 107 -5.17 11.40 19.93
N GLU A 108 -4.33 10.97 20.87
CA GLU A 108 -3.80 11.82 21.94
C GLU A 108 -2.96 12.97 21.38
N ASN A 109 -2.08 12.68 20.44
CA ASN A 109 -1.26 13.68 19.75
C ASN A 109 -2.10 14.74 19.00
N ARG A 110 -3.34 14.39 18.65
CA ARG A 110 -4.31 15.32 18.04
C ARG A 110 -5.27 15.96 19.03
N ALA A 111 -5.03 15.77 20.33
CA ALA A 111 -5.87 16.28 21.40
C ALA A 111 -7.37 15.91 21.24
N VAL A 112 -7.66 14.70 20.71
CA VAL A 112 -9.04 14.20 20.62
C VAL A 112 -9.62 14.03 22.01
N PRO A 113 -10.85 14.52 22.28
CA PRO A 113 -11.49 14.40 23.59
C PRO A 113 -11.58 12.93 24.03
N ARG A 114 -11.28 12.66 25.34
CA ARG A 114 -11.17 11.28 25.88
C ARG A 114 -12.37 10.40 25.55
N ALA A 115 -13.58 10.92 25.64
CA ALA A 115 -14.79 10.14 25.35
C ALA A 115 -14.86 9.68 23.87
N GLU A 116 -14.50 10.58 22.95
CA GLU A 116 -14.43 10.27 21.52
C GLU A 116 -13.26 9.34 21.21
N MET A 117 -12.11 9.56 21.84
CA MET A 117 -10.92 8.73 21.69
C MET A 117 -11.21 7.26 22.04
N LEU A 118 -11.84 7.00 23.19
CA LEU A 118 -12.22 5.64 23.58
C LEU A 118 -13.15 4.97 22.56
N GLN A 119 -14.14 5.71 22.05
CA GLN A 119 -15.03 5.19 21.01
C GLN A 119 -14.29 4.86 19.70
N ARG A 120 -13.34 5.70 19.30
CA ARG A 120 -12.55 5.47 18.08
C ARG A 120 -11.58 4.29 18.23
N VAL A 121 -10.96 4.13 19.40
CA VAL A 121 -10.09 2.99 19.73
C VAL A 121 -10.90 1.69 19.67
N ASP A 122 -12.03 1.64 20.35
CA ASP A 122 -12.91 0.46 20.34
C ASP A 122 -13.34 0.09 18.90
N ALA A 123 -13.83 1.07 18.14
CA ALA A 123 -14.26 0.85 16.76
C ALA A 123 -13.10 0.37 15.86
N ALA A 124 -11.91 0.93 16.03
CA ALA A 124 -10.73 0.53 15.25
C ALA A 124 -10.29 -0.91 15.61
N LEU A 125 -10.23 -1.25 16.90
CA LEU A 125 -9.90 -2.61 17.34
C LEU A 125 -10.93 -3.64 16.87
N GLN A 126 -12.20 -3.29 16.89
CA GLN A 126 -13.27 -4.13 16.36
C GLN A 126 -13.10 -4.36 14.85
N ALA A 127 -12.83 -3.31 14.08
CA ALA A 127 -12.66 -3.37 12.62
C ALA A 127 -11.51 -4.31 12.21
N VAL A 128 -10.41 -4.34 12.99
CA VAL A 128 -9.27 -5.23 12.75
C VAL A 128 -9.34 -6.56 13.51
N ARG A 129 -10.43 -6.84 14.25
CA ARG A 129 -10.63 -8.06 15.06
C ARG A 129 -9.60 -8.26 16.16
N MET A 130 -9.26 -7.17 16.86
CA MET A 130 -8.26 -7.16 17.95
C MET A 130 -8.84 -6.75 19.31
N THR A 131 -10.16 -6.68 19.46
CA THR A 131 -10.83 -6.22 20.70
C THR A 131 -10.42 -7.03 21.94
N GLU A 132 -10.30 -8.36 21.82
CA GLU A 132 -9.90 -9.23 22.93
C GLU A 132 -8.43 -9.07 23.36
N PHE A 133 -7.62 -8.35 22.57
CA PHE A 133 -6.21 -8.09 22.84
C PHE A 133 -5.96 -6.67 23.35
N ALA A 134 -7.02 -5.87 23.59
CA ALA A 134 -6.92 -4.45 23.93
C ALA A 134 -5.97 -4.17 25.13
N ASP A 135 -6.02 -5.00 26.17
CA ASP A 135 -5.23 -4.87 27.39
C ASP A 135 -3.87 -5.61 27.32
N ARG A 136 -3.54 -6.26 26.20
CA ARG A 136 -2.27 -6.97 26.04
C ARG A 136 -1.14 -6.01 25.66
N GLU A 137 0.06 -6.37 26.07
CA GLU A 137 1.28 -5.71 25.59
C GLU A 137 1.52 -6.08 24.11
N PRO A 138 1.80 -5.09 23.22
CA PRO A 138 2.06 -5.35 21.81
C PRO A 138 3.20 -6.35 21.56
N ALA A 139 4.19 -6.40 22.44
CA ALA A 139 5.32 -7.34 22.35
C ALA A 139 4.87 -8.82 22.32
N HIS A 140 3.78 -9.15 23.01
CA HIS A 140 3.26 -10.52 23.13
C HIS A 140 2.32 -10.95 21.99
N LEU A 141 2.20 -10.15 20.94
CA LEU A 141 1.37 -10.44 19.77
C LEU A 141 2.17 -11.18 18.69
N SER A 142 1.48 -12.00 17.88
CA SER A 142 2.06 -12.54 16.65
C SER A 142 2.28 -11.43 15.60
N GLY A 143 3.13 -11.67 14.59
CA GLY A 143 3.40 -10.69 13.52
C GLY A 143 2.13 -10.18 12.83
N GLY A 144 1.20 -11.06 12.47
CA GLY A 144 -0.08 -10.67 11.88
C GLY A 144 -0.98 -9.87 12.83
N GLN A 145 -0.97 -10.20 14.13
CA GLN A 145 -1.68 -9.42 15.15
C GLN A 145 -1.06 -8.03 15.33
N LYS A 146 0.26 -7.94 15.36
CA LYS A 146 0.99 -6.65 15.40
C LYS A 146 0.62 -5.77 14.21
N GLN A 147 0.58 -6.36 13.00
CA GLN A 147 0.20 -5.62 11.80
C GLN A 147 -1.26 -5.12 11.86
N ARG A 148 -2.19 -5.93 12.39
CA ARG A 148 -3.58 -5.50 12.63
C ARG A 148 -3.66 -4.32 13.60
N VAL A 149 -2.86 -4.32 14.66
CA VAL A 149 -2.81 -3.21 15.63
C VAL A 149 -2.24 -1.95 14.99
N ALA A 150 -1.17 -2.05 14.20
CA ALA A 150 -0.63 -0.92 13.45
C ALA A 150 -1.67 -0.31 12.48
N ILE A 151 -2.44 -1.15 11.79
CA ILE A 151 -3.56 -0.71 10.95
C ILE A 151 -4.65 -0.03 11.80
N ALA A 152 -4.99 -0.59 12.97
CA ALA A 152 -5.98 0.01 13.87
C ALA A 152 -5.57 1.42 14.32
N GLY A 153 -4.29 1.62 14.69
CA GLY A 153 -3.75 2.93 15.07
C GLY A 153 -3.88 3.97 13.97
N VAL A 154 -3.75 3.56 12.72
CA VAL A 154 -3.98 4.43 11.56
C VAL A 154 -5.46 4.69 11.35
N VAL A 155 -6.29 3.65 11.33
CA VAL A 155 -7.74 3.73 11.03
C VAL A 155 -8.49 4.53 12.11
N ALA A 156 -8.09 4.43 13.39
CA ALA A 156 -8.65 5.20 14.50
C ALA A 156 -8.60 6.73 14.24
N GLN A 157 -7.59 7.18 13.51
CA GLN A 157 -7.41 8.59 13.14
C GLN A 157 -8.35 9.05 12.02
N ARG A 158 -9.07 8.13 11.38
CA ARG A 158 -9.99 8.39 10.25
C ARG A 158 -9.31 9.11 9.08
N PRO A 159 -8.19 8.59 8.56
CA PRO A 159 -7.52 9.21 7.41
C PRO A 159 -8.38 9.08 6.14
N LYS A 160 -8.07 9.88 5.13
CA LYS A 160 -8.62 9.74 3.77
C LYS A 160 -7.77 8.78 2.92
N VAL A 161 -6.48 8.71 3.22
CA VAL A 161 -5.50 7.88 2.53
C VAL A 161 -4.77 7.02 3.55
N ILE A 162 -4.59 5.74 3.23
CA ILE A 162 -3.67 4.86 3.94
C ILE A 162 -2.52 4.47 2.99
N ILE A 163 -1.29 4.70 3.44
CA ILE A 163 -0.08 4.23 2.76
C ILE A 163 0.35 2.93 3.44
N LEU A 164 0.57 1.88 2.67
CA LEU A 164 1.10 0.60 3.12
C LEU A 164 2.53 0.48 2.58
N ASP A 165 3.54 0.73 3.42
CA ASP A 165 4.95 0.64 3.02
C ASP A 165 5.49 -0.75 3.35
N GLU A 166 5.37 -1.68 2.38
CA GLU A 166 5.72 -3.10 2.52
C GLU A 166 5.05 -3.78 3.73
N ALA A 167 3.83 -3.35 4.06
CA ALA A 167 3.14 -3.73 5.29
C ALA A 167 2.85 -5.23 5.44
N THR A 168 2.99 -6.03 4.40
CA THR A 168 2.74 -7.48 4.41
C THR A 168 4.01 -8.33 4.26
N SER A 169 5.17 -7.70 3.98
CA SER A 169 6.40 -8.42 3.60
C SER A 169 6.97 -9.34 4.70
N MET A 170 6.69 -9.04 5.98
CA MET A 170 7.15 -9.83 7.12
C MET A 170 6.17 -10.93 7.54
N LEU A 171 5.06 -11.10 6.81
CA LEU A 171 4.01 -12.07 7.14
C LEU A 171 4.17 -13.35 6.30
N ASP A 172 3.71 -14.45 6.86
CA ASP A 172 3.52 -15.68 6.11
C ASP A 172 2.42 -15.52 5.03
N PRO A 173 2.32 -16.42 4.05
CA PRO A 173 1.34 -16.26 2.96
C PRO A 173 -0.12 -16.21 3.44
N ALA A 174 -0.46 -16.88 4.55
CA ALA A 174 -1.81 -16.84 5.12
C ALA A 174 -2.10 -15.49 5.76
N GLY A 175 -1.20 -15.01 6.62
CA GLY A 175 -1.29 -13.69 7.26
C GLY A 175 -1.33 -12.55 6.24
N ARG A 176 -0.56 -12.65 5.14
CA ARG A 176 -0.60 -11.67 4.04
C ARG A 176 -1.99 -11.58 3.43
N ARG A 177 -2.58 -12.73 3.03
CA ARG A 177 -3.95 -12.76 2.48
C ARG A 177 -4.97 -12.17 3.45
N GLU A 178 -4.85 -12.46 4.74
CA GLU A 178 -5.75 -11.90 5.75
C GLU A 178 -5.63 -10.37 5.88
N ILE A 179 -4.42 -9.81 5.84
CA ILE A 179 -4.21 -8.37 5.89
C ILE A 179 -4.73 -7.70 4.62
N ILE A 180 -4.48 -8.27 3.43
CA ILE A 180 -5.02 -7.74 2.17
C ILE A 180 -6.56 -7.76 2.20
N ALA A 181 -7.18 -8.84 2.65
CA ALA A 181 -8.63 -8.92 2.79
C ALA A 181 -9.17 -7.88 3.79
N LEU A 182 -8.48 -7.66 4.90
CA LEU A 182 -8.81 -6.62 5.87
C LEU A 182 -8.74 -5.21 5.24
N ILE A 183 -7.68 -4.90 4.49
CA ILE A 183 -7.55 -3.60 3.81
C ILE A 183 -8.67 -3.41 2.78
N LYS A 184 -9.02 -4.44 2.00
CA LYS A 184 -10.17 -4.39 1.07
C LYS A 184 -11.48 -4.07 1.80
N GLN A 185 -11.72 -4.72 2.93
CA GLN A 185 -12.90 -4.46 3.76
C GLN A 185 -12.91 -3.02 4.26
N LEU A 186 -11.81 -2.55 4.88
CA LEU A 186 -11.70 -1.19 5.40
C LEU A 186 -11.83 -0.12 4.31
N LYS A 187 -11.24 -0.37 3.13
CA LYS A 187 -11.40 0.52 1.96
C LYS A 187 -12.87 0.67 1.59
N ALA A 188 -13.61 -0.43 1.51
CA ALA A 188 -15.03 -0.41 1.13
C ALA A 188 -15.91 0.24 2.21
N GLU A 189 -15.69 -0.07 3.49
CA GLU A 189 -16.51 0.42 4.61
C GLU A 189 -16.26 1.89 4.94
N LEU A 190 -15.01 2.34 4.85
CA LEU A 190 -14.59 3.69 5.27
C LEU A 190 -14.36 4.64 4.09
N GLY A 191 -14.48 4.17 2.85
CA GLY A 191 -14.21 4.98 1.66
C GLY A 191 -12.75 5.42 1.52
N LEU A 192 -11.80 4.59 2.02
CA LEU A 192 -10.37 4.90 2.01
C LEU A 192 -9.79 4.86 0.60
N THR A 193 -8.80 5.72 0.36
CA THR A 193 -7.84 5.54 -0.72
C THR A 193 -6.64 4.76 -0.19
N VAL A 194 -6.15 3.79 -0.95
CA VAL A 194 -5.00 2.96 -0.57
C VAL A 194 -3.85 3.23 -1.53
N LEU A 195 -2.68 3.56 -1.00
CA LEU A 195 -1.42 3.59 -1.73
C LEU A 195 -0.52 2.49 -1.16
N SER A 196 -0.39 1.38 -1.87
CA SER A 196 0.42 0.24 -1.46
C SER A 196 1.80 0.33 -2.11
N ILE A 197 2.84 0.25 -1.31
CA ILE A 197 4.23 0.13 -1.77
C ILE A 197 4.63 -1.30 -1.50
N THR A 198 4.96 -2.03 -2.55
CA THR A 198 5.26 -3.45 -2.44
C THR A 198 6.21 -3.91 -3.54
N HIS A 199 6.99 -4.94 -3.27
CA HIS A 199 7.69 -5.73 -4.27
C HIS A 199 6.95 -7.05 -4.57
N ASP A 200 5.85 -7.32 -3.85
CA ASP A 200 5.01 -8.49 -4.01
C ASP A 200 3.97 -8.23 -5.10
N LEU A 201 4.12 -8.92 -6.22
CA LEU A 201 3.25 -8.74 -7.37
C LEU A 201 1.86 -9.34 -7.16
N ASP A 202 1.73 -10.39 -6.34
CA ASP A 202 0.43 -10.96 -5.97
C ASP A 202 -0.37 -9.97 -5.11
N GLU A 203 0.30 -9.19 -4.24
CA GLU A 203 -0.35 -8.06 -3.56
C GLU A 203 -0.83 -7.01 -4.57
N ALA A 204 0.02 -6.64 -5.54
CA ALA A 204 -0.27 -5.61 -6.53
C ALA A 204 -1.44 -5.99 -7.45
N THR A 205 -1.73 -7.29 -7.68
CA THR A 205 -2.90 -7.72 -8.46
C THR A 205 -4.23 -7.25 -7.88
N ASN A 206 -4.25 -6.91 -6.57
CA ASN A 206 -5.46 -6.46 -5.87
C ASN A 206 -5.75 -4.97 -6.07
N SER A 207 -4.88 -4.23 -6.73
CA SER A 207 -5.04 -2.79 -6.94
C SER A 207 -5.87 -2.46 -8.18
N ASP A 208 -6.42 -1.25 -8.20
CA ASP A 208 -7.13 -0.70 -9.37
C ASP A 208 -6.13 -0.19 -10.43
N LYS A 209 -4.92 0.21 -9.97
CA LYS A 209 -3.86 0.79 -10.81
C LYS A 209 -2.50 0.45 -10.24
N ILE A 210 -1.55 0.16 -11.11
CA ILE A 210 -0.14 -0.08 -10.78
C ILE A 210 0.72 1.04 -11.37
N ILE A 211 1.72 1.45 -10.63
CA ILE A 211 2.79 2.36 -11.04
C ILE A 211 4.10 1.60 -10.85
N VAL A 212 4.85 1.45 -11.93
CA VAL A 212 6.18 0.80 -11.90
C VAL A 212 7.23 1.87 -11.70
N LEU A 213 7.99 1.75 -10.63
CA LEU A 213 9.10 2.65 -10.28
C LEU A 213 10.42 1.90 -10.43
N ASP A 214 11.31 2.42 -11.28
CA ASP A 214 12.63 1.86 -11.54
C ASP A 214 13.67 2.96 -11.48
N ASP A 215 14.76 2.76 -10.73
CA ASP A 215 15.84 3.73 -10.52
C ASP A 215 15.37 5.18 -10.26
N GLY A 216 14.32 5.33 -9.46
CA GLY A 216 13.78 6.64 -9.09
C GLY A 216 12.87 7.28 -10.14
N GLN A 217 12.47 6.58 -11.20
CA GLN A 217 11.61 7.07 -12.27
C GLN A 217 10.36 6.22 -12.43
N VAL A 218 9.25 6.84 -12.83
CA VAL A 218 8.04 6.10 -13.24
C VAL A 218 8.25 5.62 -14.67
N VAL A 219 8.39 4.30 -14.84
CA VAL A 219 8.64 3.71 -16.17
C VAL A 219 7.35 3.22 -16.83
N GLU A 220 6.36 2.80 -16.04
CA GLU A 220 5.08 2.33 -16.56
C GLU A 220 3.95 2.61 -15.59
N THR A 221 2.74 2.77 -16.13
CA THR A 221 1.51 2.95 -15.34
C THR A 221 0.33 2.32 -16.06
N GLY A 222 -0.43 1.48 -15.38
CA GLY A 222 -1.57 0.80 -15.98
C GLY A 222 -2.42 0.05 -14.96
N THR A 223 -3.42 -0.68 -15.44
CA THR A 223 -4.13 -1.67 -14.62
C THR A 223 -3.25 -2.90 -14.41
N PRO A 224 -3.51 -3.75 -13.39
CA PRO A 224 -2.79 -5.02 -13.25
C PRO A 224 -2.76 -5.84 -14.53
N ALA A 225 -3.89 -5.92 -15.24
CA ALA A 225 -3.98 -6.64 -16.50
C ALA A 225 -3.06 -6.08 -17.60
N GLN A 226 -2.90 -4.76 -17.67
CA GLN A 226 -1.98 -4.12 -18.63
C GLN A 226 -0.53 -4.40 -18.28
N ILE A 227 -0.15 -4.11 -17.02
CA ILE A 227 1.23 -4.27 -16.56
C ILE A 227 1.69 -5.73 -16.65
N PHE A 228 0.90 -6.68 -16.16
CA PHE A 228 1.30 -8.08 -16.11
C PHE A 228 1.17 -8.82 -17.45
N SER A 229 0.40 -8.29 -18.41
CA SER A 229 0.40 -8.84 -19.78
C SER A 229 1.73 -8.63 -20.53
N HIS A 230 2.57 -7.70 -20.10
CA HIS A 230 3.90 -7.43 -20.60
C HIS A 230 4.99 -8.02 -19.69
N GLY A 231 4.76 -9.20 -19.11
CA GLY A 231 5.60 -9.78 -18.06
C GLY A 231 7.11 -9.83 -18.36
N GLN A 232 7.52 -9.95 -19.63
CA GLN A 232 8.93 -9.91 -20.02
C GLN A 232 9.58 -8.54 -19.79
N ASP A 233 8.84 -7.45 -19.93
CA ASP A 233 9.35 -6.10 -19.71
C ASP A 233 9.58 -5.87 -18.20
N LEU A 234 8.75 -6.45 -17.32
CA LEU A 234 8.95 -6.39 -15.88
C LEU A 234 10.27 -7.02 -15.43
N LEU A 235 10.69 -8.13 -16.09
CA LEU A 235 11.98 -8.76 -15.79
C LEU A 235 13.16 -7.82 -16.10
N THR A 236 13.04 -6.95 -17.12
CA THR A 236 14.10 -5.97 -17.41
C THR A 236 14.27 -4.91 -16.34
N HIS A 237 13.20 -4.68 -15.54
CA HIS A 237 13.18 -3.77 -14.38
C HIS A 237 13.45 -4.49 -13.05
N GLY A 238 13.99 -5.73 -13.11
CA GLY A 238 14.32 -6.50 -11.90
C GLY A 238 13.09 -6.93 -11.09
N LEU A 239 11.91 -6.93 -11.69
CA LEU A 239 10.67 -7.44 -11.12
C LEU A 239 10.42 -8.86 -11.63
N ASP A 240 9.76 -9.68 -10.83
CA ASP A 240 9.28 -11.00 -11.23
C ASP A 240 7.96 -10.86 -12.00
N VAL A 241 7.33 -11.97 -12.34
CA VAL A 241 6.02 -12.03 -12.98
C VAL A 241 5.08 -12.80 -12.04
N PRO A 242 3.81 -12.36 -11.85
CA PRO A 242 2.85 -13.09 -11.03
C PRO A 242 2.75 -14.57 -11.42
N PHE A 243 2.56 -15.44 -10.42
CA PHE A 243 2.52 -16.88 -10.63
C PHE A 243 1.50 -17.32 -11.70
N ALA A 244 0.30 -16.73 -11.68
CA ALA A 244 -0.72 -17.01 -12.69
C ALA A 244 -0.24 -16.72 -14.11
N GLN A 245 0.49 -15.63 -14.33
CA GLN A 245 1.06 -15.27 -15.62
C GLN A 245 2.18 -16.24 -16.04
N GLN A 246 3.08 -16.58 -15.11
CA GLN A 246 4.14 -17.58 -15.38
C GLN A 246 3.54 -18.91 -15.80
N LEU A 247 2.52 -19.40 -15.07
CA LEU A 247 1.85 -20.65 -15.40
C LEU A 247 1.12 -20.57 -16.73
N GLN A 248 0.47 -19.45 -17.03
CA GLN A 248 -0.17 -19.20 -18.33
C GLN A 248 0.84 -19.29 -19.46
N ASP A 249 2.00 -18.64 -19.34
CA ASP A 249 3.05 -18.63 -20.36
C ASP A 249 3.61 -20.04 -20.59
N GLU A 250 3.84 -20.84 -19.53
CA GLU A 250 4.29 -22.21 -19.65
C GLU A 250 3.24 -23.13 -20.30
N LEU A 251 1.97 -22.97 -19.95
CA LEU A 251 0.89 -23.73 -20.57
C LEU A 251 0.70 -23.37 -22.04
N GLN A 252 0.92 -22.11 -22.43
CA GLN A 252 0.91 -21.69 -23.84
C GLN A 252 2.01 -22.40 -24.64
N LYS A 253 3.21 -22.54 -24.09
CA LYS A 253 4.31 -23.31 -24.72
C LYS A 253 3.94 -24.78 -24.95
N LEU A 254 3.07 -25.34 -24.10
CA LEU A 254 2.52 -26.69 -24.23
C LEU A 254 1.30 -26.80 -25.15
N GLY A 255 0.91 -25.70 -25.79
CA GLY A 255 -0.19 -25.66 -26.78
C GLY A 255 -1.57 -25.33 -26.19
N VAL A 256 -1.67 -24.94 -24.93
CA VAL A 256 -2.93 -24.46 -24.35
C VAL A 256 -3.20 -23.06 -24.92
N VAL A 257 -4.39 -22.86 -25.48
CA VAL A 257 -4.80 -21.55 -26.05
C VAL A 257 -5.52 -20.75 -24.95
N PHE A 258 -5.05 -19.56 -24.69
CA PHE A 258 -5.69 -18.61 -23.78
C PHE A 258 -6.32 -17.44 -24.58
N PRO A 259 -7.40 -16.81 -24.07
CA PRO A 259 -8.13 -15.75 -24.79
C PRO A 259 -7.42 -14.38 -24.78
N GLY A 260 -6.11 -14.31 -24.68
CA GLY A 260 -5.33 -13.07 -24.77
C GLY A 260 -5.62 -12.03 -23.69
N LYS A 261 -6.06 -12.46 -22.50
CA LYS A 261 -6.28 -11.60 -21.34
C LYS A 261 -5.46 -12.09 -20.15
N TYR A 262 -5.11 -11.16 -19.26
CA TYR A 262 -4.53 -11.46 -17.96
C TYR A 262 -5.55 -12.21 -17.09
N PHE A 263 -5.07 -13.19 -16.34
CA PHE A 263 -5.81 -13.87 -15.30
C PHE A 263 -5.08 -13.66 -13.97
N ASP A 264 -5.83 -13.38 -12.91
CA ASP A 264 -5.39 -13.63 -11.56
C ASP A 264 -5.44 -15.13 -11.22
N ASP A 265 -4.99 -15.52 -10.04
CA ASP A 265 -4.93 -16.92 -9.63
C ASP A 265 -6.30 -17.62 -9.72
N GLU A 266 -7.36 -16.97 -9.21
CA GLU A 266 -8.72 -17.51 -9.22
C GLU A 266 -9.26 -17.62 -10.64
N GLY A 267 -9.11 -16.59 -11.43
CA GLY A 267 -9.55 -16.57 -12.83
C GLY A 267 -8.82 -17.60 -13.71
N LEU A 268 -7.52 -17.84 -13.44
CA LEU A 268 -6.76 -18.89 -14.13
C LEU A 268 -7.26 -20.29 -13.77
N VAL A 269 -7.50 -20.54 -12.47
CA VAL A 269 -8.07 -21.82 -12.00
C VAL A 269 -9.43 -22.09 -12.64
N ASP A 270 -10.32 -21.10 -12.62
CA ASP A 270 -11.66 -21.21 -13.22
C ASP A 270 -11.61 -21.48 -14.73
N TYR A 271 -10.70 -20.80 -15.42
CA TYR A 271 -10.49 -21.02 -16.85
C TYR A 271 -9.99 -22.45 -17.15
N LEU A 272 -8.98 -22.91 -16.43
CA LEU A 272 -8.42 -24.27 -16.61
C LEU A 272 -9.46 -25.35 -16.26
N TRP A 273 -10.27 -25.12 -15.23
CA TRP A 273 -11.36 -26.03 -14.89
C TRP A 273 -12.42 -26.12 -15.98
N THR A 274 -12.76 -24.99 -16.60
CA THR A 274 -13.68 -24.93 -17.73
C THR A 274 -13.13 -25.66 -18.95
N LEU A 275 -11.84 -25.45 -19.27
CA LEU A 275 -11.15 -26.16 -20.36
C LEU A 275 -11.21 -27.67 -20.18
N ARG A 276 -10.90 -28.17 -18.96
CA ARG A 276 -10.97 -29.59 -18.63
C ARG A 276 -12.37 -30.17 -18.83
N SER A 277 -13.41 -29.40 -18.56
CA SER A 277 -14.81 -29.83 -18.69
C SER A 277 -15.29 -29.89 -20.16
N THR A 278 -14.54 -29.27 -21.07
CA THR A 278 -14.87 -29.23 -22.52
C THR A 278 -14.00 -30.18 -23.35
N MET A 279 -12.99 -30.81 -22.77
CA MET A 279 -12.20 -31.94 -23.34
C MET A 279 -12.82 -33.28 -22.95
#